data_10fd05e22490794f44810dcb140ea0eb
#
_entry.id   10fd05e22490794f44810dcb140ea0eb
#
_cell.length_a   1.000
_cell.length_b   1.000
_cell.length_c   1.000
_cell.angle_alpha   90.00
_cell.angle_beta   90.00
_cell.angle_gamma   90.00
#
_symmetry.space_group_name_H-M   'P 1'
#
loop_
_entity.id
_entity.type
_entity.pdbx_description
1 polymer ?
#
loop_
_entity_poly.entity_id
_entity_poly.type
_entity_poly.pdbx_seq_one_letter_code
_entity_poly.pdbx_strand_id
1 'polypeptide(L)'
;FTANTLHIMSWKEGKTLFKLLGKRLREGSLTFFYGPFNRGGEYTSESNEEFDRSLKARDPRSGIRNFEDVVKAMESFGFKFLKDHEMPSNNRLLVFERLSK
;
A
#
# COMPACT_ATOMS: atom_id res chain seq x y z
N PHE A 1 9.72 -7.08 1.93
CA PHE A 1 8.66 -6.84 2.91
C PHE A 1 8.62 -5.36 3.30
N THR A 2 7.45 -4.74 3.21
CA THR A 2 7.26 -3.32 3.55
C THR A 2 6.08 -3.21 4.50
N ALA A 3 6.32 -2.71 5.71
CA ALA A 3 5.30 -2.59 6.74
C ALA A 3 5.07 -1.13 7.11
N ASN A 4 3.82 -0.68 7.09
CA ASN A 4 3.38 0.64 7.57
C ASN A 4 4.09 1.84 6.94
N THR A 5 4.67 1.69 5.75
CA THR A 5 5.43 2.77 5.13
C THR A 5 4.64 3.61 4.12
N LEU A 6 3.65 3.00 3.44
CA LEU A 6 2.91 3.72 2.40
C LEU A 6 2.13 4.92 2.92
N HIS A 7 1.69 4.87 4.16
CA HIS A 7 0.91 5.97 4.75
C HIS A 7 1.77 7.12 5.28
N ILE A 8 3.09 6.93 5.42
CA ILE A 8 4.00 7.98 5.90
C ILE A 8 4.82 8.62 4.79
N MET A 9 4.69 8.17 3.55
CA MET A 9 5.35 8.76 2.39
C MET A 9 4.30 9.39 1.46
N SER A 10 4.72 10.29 0.57
CA SER A 10 3.82 10.84 -0.43
C SER A 10 3.44 9.74 -1.42
N TRP A 11 2.30 9.93 -2.10
CA TRP A 11 1.88 8.97 -3.14
C TRP A 11 2.90 8.88 -4.27
N LYS A 12 3.55 9.99 -4.60
CA LYS A 12 4.61 10.01 -5.61
C LYS A 12 5.80 9.13 -5.18
N GLU A 13 6.20 9.23 -3.91
CA GLU A 13 7.27 8.40 -3.37
C GLU A 13 6.87 6.93 -3.34
N GLY A 14 5.62 6.63 -2.99
CA GLY A 14 5.08 5.28 -3.01
C GLY A 14 5.13 4.67 -4.40
N LYS A 15 4.73 5.41 -5.42
CA LYS A 15 4.80 4.94 -6.82
C LYS A 15 6.25 4.73 -7.28
N THR A 16 7.17 5.56 -6.83
CA THR A 16 8.60 5.37 -7.11
C THR A 16 9.11 4.06 -6.50
N LEU A 17 8.69 3.76 -5.27
CA LEU A 17 9.01 2.49 -4.62
C LEU A 17 8.49 1.30 -5.45
N PHE A 18 7.24 1.34 -5.90
CA PHE A 18 6.65 0.27 -6.71
C PHE A 18 7.43 0.06 -8.00
N LYS A 19 7.82 1.15 -8.65
CA LYS A 19 8.61 1.10 -9.88
C LYS A 19 9.97 0.42 -9.64
N LEU A 20 10.65 0.77 -8.55
CA LEU A 20 11.92 0.17 -8.19
C LEU A 20 11.78 -1.33 -7.90
N LEU A 21 10.74 -1.71 -7.16
CA LEU A 21 10.46 -3.12 -6.89
C LEU A 21 10.22 -3.89 -8.19
N GLY A 22 9.46 -3.30 -9.11
CA GLY A 22 9.19 -3.91 -10.41
C GLY A 22 10.45 -4.13 -11.25
N LYS A 23 11.44 -3.24 -11.12
CA LYS A 23 12.71 -3.36 -11.84
C LYS A 23 13.66 -4.36 -11.20
N ARG A 24 13.64 -4.50 -9.89
CA ARG A 24 14.64 -5.26 -9.15
C ARG A 24 14.24 -6.67 -8.76
N LEU A 25 12.94 -6.91 -8.60
CA LEU A 25 12.46 -8.22 -8.20
C LEU A 25 12.35 -9.16 -9.39
N ARG A 26 12.66 -10.42 -9.14
CA ARG A 26 12.56 -11.48 -10.15
C ARG A 26 11.11 -11.94 -10.27
N GLU A 27 10.78 -12.54 -11.42
CA GLU A 27 9.51 -13.21 -11.61
C GLU A 27 9.25 -14.20 -10.47
N GLY A 28 8.02 -14.21 -9.96
CA GLY A 28 7.62 -15.07 -8.85
C GLY A 28 7.92 -14.52 -7.47
N SER A 29 8.66 -13.41 -7.36
CA SER A 29 8.94 -12.80 -6.06
C SER A 29 7.65 -12.24 -5.44
N LEU A 30 7.52 -12.39 -4.13
CA LEU A 30 6.37 -11.87 -3.39
C LEU A 30 6.72 -10.57 -2.68
N THR A 31 5.77 -9.64 -2.69
CA THR A 31 5.88 -8.37 -1.98
C THR A 31 4.70 -8.24 -1.03
N PHE A 32 4.96 -7.79 0.19
CA PHE A 32 3.96 -7.67 1.23
C PHE A 32 3.89 -6.23 1.70
N PHE A 33 2.67 -5.66 1.72
CA PHE A 33 2.44 -4.35 2.31
C PHE A 33 1.51 -4.51 3.51
N TYR A 34 1.98 -4.14 4.68
CA TYR A 34 1.23 -4.22 5.93
C TYR A 34 0.90 -2.81 6.41
N GLY A 35 -0.33 -2.59 6.79
CA GLY A 35 -0.74 -1.33 7.38
C GLY A 35 -2.22 -1.05 7.18
N PRO A 36 -2.68 0.15 7.55
CA PRO A 36 -4.06 0.55 7.30
C PRO A 36 -4.24 0.94 5.83
N PHE A 37 -5.39 0.57 5.26
CA PHE A 37 -5.77 0.94 3.89
C PHE A 37 -7.24 1.31 3.88
N ASN A 38 -7.60 2.32 3.09
CA ASN A 38 -8.99 2.68 2.84
C ASN A 38 -9.55 1.80 1.72
N ARG A 39 -10.87 1.66 1.67
CA ARG A 39 -11.58 0.97 0.60
C ARG A 39 -12.63 1.88 0.00
N GLY A 40 -12.66 1.95 -1.34
CA GLY A 40 -13.62 2.78 -2.03
C GLY A 40 -13.54 4.25 -1.66
N GLY A 41 -12.36 4.70 -1.23
CA GLY A 41 -12.16 6.07 -0.77
C GLY A 41 -12.63 6.35 0.64
N GLU A 42 -13.10 5.32 1.36
CA GLU A 42 -13.63 5.47 2.71
C GLU A 42 -12.73 4.81 3.75
N TYR A 43 -12.76 5.33 4.97
CA TYR A 43 -12.06 4.74 6.10
C TYR A 43 -12.76 3.46 6.54
N THR A 44 -11.97 2.46 6.94
CA THR A 44 -12.50 1.19 7.43
C THR A 44 -12.81 1.21 8.92
N SER A 45 -12.40 2.27 9.64
CA SER A 45 -12.68 2.46 11.07
C SER A 45 -12.46 3.91 11.46
N GLU A 46 -13.05 4.32 12.60
CA GLU A 46 -12.83 5.65 13.16
C GLU A 46 -11.38 5.87 13.58
N SER A 47 -10.75 4.83 14.12
CA SER A 47 -9.33 4.94 14.52
C SER A 47 -8.43 5.17 13.32
N ASN A 48 -8.74 4.60 12.16
CA ASN A 48 -7.99 4.87 10.93
C ASN A 48 -8.21 6.32 10.46
N GLU A 49 -9.43 6.84 10.59
CA GLU A 49 -9.71 8.23 10.24
C GLU A 49 -8.90 9.19 11.11
N GLU A 50 -8.88 8.97 12.42
CA GLU A 50 -8.11 9.79 13.35
C GLU A 50 -6.60 9.70 13.07
N PHE A 51 -6.12 8.51 12.78
CA PHE A 51 -4.73 8.28 12.44
C PHE A 51 -4.35 9.01 11.15
N ASP A 52 -5.19 8.96 10.14
CA ASP A 52 -4.98 9.68 8.88
C ASP A 52 -4.88 11.19 9.10
N ARG A 53 -5.75 11.77 9.92
CA ARG A 53 -5.69 13.18 10.29
C ARG A 53 -4.37 13.53 10.97
N SER A 54 -3.89 12.67 11.87
CA SER A 54 -2.63 12.84 12.56
C SER A 54 -1.44 12.83 11.58
N LEU A 55 -1.46 11.91 10.62
CA LEU A 55 -0.42 11.82 9.59
C LEU A 55 -0.39 13.09 8.75
N LYS A 56 -1.54 13.56 8.29
CA LYS A 56 -1.66 14.75 7.44
C LYS A 56 -1.30 16.03 8.18
N ALA A 57 -1.49 16.05 9.51
CA ALA A 57 -1.06 17.18 10.34
C ALA A 57 0.46 17.32 10.38
N ARG A 58 1.20 16.19 10.29
CA ARG A 58 2.67 16.20 10.24
C ARG A 58 3.17 16.53 8.83
N ASP A 59 2.58 15.90 7.83
CA ASP A 59 2.94 16.10 6.42
C ASP A 59 1.67 15.91 5.58
N PRO A 60 1.16 16.96 4.92
CA PRO A 60 -0.05 16.86 4.09
C PRO A 60 0.04 15.84 2.96
N ARG A 61 1.26 15.45 2.57
CA ARG A 61 1.47 14.44 1.52
C ARG A 61 1.34 13.01 2.04
N SER A 62 1.37 12.83 3.36
CA SER A 62 1.16 11.54 4.00
C SER A 62 -0.34 11.23 4.09
N GLY A 63 -0.66 10.00 4.42
CA GLY A 63 -2.03 9.60 4.68
C GLY A 63 -2.25 8.13 4.35
N ILE A 64 -3.37 7.59 4.85
CA ILE A 64 -3.75 6.21 4.56
C ILE A 64 -4.14 6.12 3.09
N ARG A 65 -3.57 5.14 2.38
CA ARG A 65 -3.81 4.96 0.95
C ARG A 65 -5.03 4.09 0.69
N ASN A 66 -5.69 4.32 -0.43
CA ASN A 66 -6.77 3.47 -0.87
C ASN A 66 -6.23 2.14 -1.39
N PHE A 67 -6.85 1.04 -0.97
CA PHE A 67 -6.50 -0.30 -1.42
C PHE A 67 -6.50 -0.39 -2.95
N GLU A 68 -7.56 0.13 -3.59
CA GLU A 68 -7.72 0.07 -5.05
C GLU A 68 -6.61 0.80 -5.79
N ASP A 69 -6.16 1.93 -5.26
CA ASP A 69 -5.08 2.72 -5.88
C ASP A 69 -3.75 1.97 -5.80
N VAL A 70 -3.49 1.30 -4.68
CA VAL A 70 -2.26 0.51 -4.51
C VAL A 70 -2.25 -0.67 -5.47
N VAL A 71 -3.36 -1.41 -5.56
CA VAL A 71 -3.48 -2.55 -6.48
C VAL A 71 -3.25 -2.10 -7.92
N LYS A 72 -3.91 -1.04 -8.34
CA LYS A 72 -3.79 -0.51 -9.71
C LYS A 72 -2.38 -0.07 -10.03
N ALA A 73 -1.73 0.63 -9.10
CA ALA A 73 -0.36 1.09 -9.29
C ALA A 73 0.62 -0.10 -9.38
N MET A 74 0.49 -1.09 -8.50
CA MET A 74 1.34 -2.28 -8.52
C MET A 74 1.16 -3.06 -9.82
N GLU A 75 -0.07 -3.22 -10.29
CA GLU A 75 -0.35 -3.90 -11.55
C GLU A 75 0.33 -3.19 -12.73
N SER A 76 0.37 -1.86 -12.71
CA SER A 76 1.02 -1.09 -13.77
C SER A 76 2.53 -1.29 -13.81
N PHE A 77 3.14 -1.75 -12.71
CA PHE A 77 4.57 -2.02 -12.63
C PHE A 77 4.91 -3.52 -12.71
N GLY A 78 3.96 -4.34 -13.13
CA GLY A 78 4.20 -5.75 -13.40
C GLY A 78 3.97 -6.70 -12.22
N PHE A 79 3.09 -6.32 -11.31
CA PHE A 79 2.70 -7.17 -10.18
C PHE A 79 1.27 -7.64 -10.32
N LYS A 80 1.00 -8.83 -9.78
CA LYS A 80 -0.34 -9.38 -9.67
C LYS A 80 -0.75 -9.35 -8.20
N PHE A 81 -1.94 -8.82 -7.92
CA PHE A 81 -2.52 -8.89 -6.59
C PHE A 81 -2.97 -10.33 -6.29
N LEU A 82 -2.51 -10.89 -5.17
CA LEU A 82 -2.86 -12.25 -4.77
C LEU A 82 -3.88 -12.29 -3.65
N LYS A 83 -3.61 -11.60 -2.55
CA LYS A 83 -4.44 -11.69 -1.35
C LYS A 83 -4.44 -10.40 -0.54
N ASP A 84 -5.53 -10.19 0.18
CA ASP A 84 -5.73 -9.16 1.17
C ASP A 84 -6.12 -9.85 2.47
N HIS A 85 -5.20 -9.89 3.43
CA HIS A 85 -5.44 -10.53 4.73
C HIS A 85 -5.84 -9.50 5.76
N GLU A 86 -6.90 -9.80 6.52
CA GLU A 86 -7.28 -9.00 7.66
C GLU A 86 -6.29 -9.23 8.81
N MET A 87 -5.82 -8.13 9.39
CA MET A 87 -4.83 -8.17 10.45
C MET A 87 -5.33 -7.39 11.67
N PRO A 88 -4.75 -7.62 12.86
CA PRO A 88 -5.16 -6.89 14.08
C PRO A 88 -5.08 -5.37 13.93
N SER A 89 -5.87 -4.65 14.70
CA SER A 89 -5.89 -3.18 14.78
C SER A 89 -6.29 -2.51 13.47
N ASN A 90 -7.19 -3.14 12.72
CA ASN A 90 -7.71 -2.63 11.43
C ASN A 90 -6.64 -2.46 10.36
N ASN A 91 -5.57 -3.21 10.47
CA ASN A 91 -4.55 -3.28 9.42
C ASN A 91 -4.89 -4.38 8.42
N ARG A 92 -4.26 -4.29 7.25
CA ARG A 92 -4.38 -5.29 6.19
C ARG A 92 -2.99 -5.72 5.75
N LEU A 93 -2.86 -6.94 5.28
CA LEU A 93 -1.65 -7.43 4.64
C LEU A 93 -1.97 -7.70 3.18
N LEU A 94 -1.42 -6.89 2.28
CA LEU A 94 -1.61 -7.04 0.84
C LEU A 94 -0.43 -7.82 0.26
N VAL A 95 -0.72 -8.84 -0.54
CA VAL A 95 0.30 -9.71 -1.12
C VAL A 95 0.26 -9.58 -2.64
N PHE A 96 1.42 -9.31 -3.24
CA PHE A 96 1.59 -9.20 -4.68
C PHE A 96 2.69 -10.13 -5.17
N GLU A 97 2.54 -10.62 -6.40
CA GLU A 97 3.54 -11.44 -7.06
C GLU A 97 4.10 -10.72 -8.28
N ARG A 98 5.42 -10.75 -8.44
CA ARG A 98 6.09 -10.19 -9.62
C ARG A 98 5.84 -11.09 -10.82
N LEU A 99 5.21 -10.55 -11.84
CA LEU A 99 4.93 -11.28 -13.09
C LEU A 99 6.16 -11.27 -13.99
N SER A 100 6.17 -12.15 -14.98
CA SER A 100 7.17 -12.12 -16.04
C SER A 100 7.01 -10.86 -16.86
N LYS A 101 8.12 -10.36 -17.38
CA LYS A 101 8.12 -9.18 -18.24
C LYS A 101 7.64 -9.51 -19.65
#